data_a9a68e6f855d13b8f9cdd159e08724df
#
_entry.id   a9a68e6f855d13b8f9cdd159e08724df
#
_cell.length_a   1.000
_cell.length_b   1.000
_cell.length_c   1.000
_cell.angle_alpha   90.00
_cell.angle_beta   90.00
_cell.angle_gamma   90.00
#
_symmetry.space_group_name_H-M   'P 1'
#
loop_
_entity.id
_entity.type
_entity.pdbx_description
1 polymer ?
#
loop_
_entity_poly.entity_id
_entity_poly.type
_entity_poly.pdbx_seq_one_letter_code
_entity_poly.pdbx_strand_id
1 'polypeptide(L)'
;FKYKTDQKVLKMHNKGGITQKELFKKCKEWNFDNLKLYAGDVTKTSKKYANESLGSRIALLYLDVDNYEGTLEILKNLYNKMSKGGVIAFDEYALRGHGESDAVDEFLKDKKIKLRSFGWAKSPTAYAVIE
;
A
#
# COMPACT_ATOMS: atom_id res chain seq x y z
N PHE A 1 -6.00 -9.77 12.74
CA PHE A 1 -4.68 -10.00 12.13
C PHE A 1 -4.02 -11.24 12.74
N LYS A 2 -3.42 -12.09 11.91
CA LYS A 2 -2.64 -13.25 12.35
C LYS A 2 -1.27 -12.83 12.91
N TYR A 3 -0.75 -11.73 12.43
CA TYR A 3 0.58 -11.22 12.78
C TYR A 3 0.54 -10.51 14.13
N LYS A 4 1.32 -10.99 15.11
CA LYS A 4 1.26 -10.46 16.49
C LYS A 4 1.69 -9.00 16.61
N THR A 5 2.61 -8.55 15.78
CA THR A 5 3.07 -7.16 15.76
C THR A 5 1.98 -6.23 15.25
N ASP A 6 1.26 -6.62 14.19
CA ASP A 6 0.16 -5.86 13.61
C ASP A 6 -1.00 -5.66 14.60
N GLN A 7 -1.23 -6.63 15.51
CA GLN A 7 -2.21 -6.48 16.58
C GLN A 7 -1.86 -5.35 17.57
N LYS A 8 -0.57 -5.10 17.79
CA LYS A 8 -0.13 -3.98 18.64
C LYS A 8 -0.33 -2.64 17.94
N VAL A 9 0.04 -2.56 16.66
CA VAL A 9 -0.15 -1.37 15.82
C VAL A 9 -1.63 -1.02 15.75
N LEU A 10 -2.51 -1.99 15.50
CA LEU A 10 -3.96 -1.77 15.50
C LEU A 10 -4.47 -1.17 16.81
N LYS A 11 -3.98 -1.64 17.97
CA LYS A 11 -4.36 -1.09 19.27
C LYS A 11 -3.90 0.37 19.46
N MET A 12 -2.76 0.75 18.88
CA MET A 12 -2.24 2.12 18.95
C MET A 12 -3.09 3.08 18.08
N HIS A 13 -3.61 2.62 16.96
CA HIS A 13 -4.41 3.39 16.00
C HIS A 13 -5.94 3.32 16.23
N ASN A 14 -6.38 2.82 17.39
CA ASN A 14 -7.78 2.50 17.70
C ASN A 14 -8.75 3.72 17.80
N LYS A 15 -8.37 4.88 17.27
CA LYS A 15 -9.23 6.08 17.28
C LYS A 15 -10.08 6.30 16.03
N GLY A 16 -10.19 5.25 15.20
CA GLY A 16 -10.95 5.31 13.96
C GLY A 16 -10.23 6.07 12.85
N GLY A 17 -10.32 5.56 11.63
CA GLY A 17 -9.84 6.26 10.44
C GLY A 17 -10.81 7.36 9.99
N ILE A 18 -10.38 8.12 9.00
CA ILE A 18 -11.25 9.07 8.31
C ILE A 18 -12.33 8.32 7.52
N THR A 19 -13.57 8.78 7.57
CA THR A 19 -14.64 8.20 6.76
C THR A 19 -14.49 8.55 5.28
N GLN A 20 -15.04 7.70 4.40
CA GLN A 20 -15.04 7.98 2.96
C GLN A 20 -15.63 9.36 2.63
N LYS A 21 -16.70 9.76 3.33
CA LYS A 21 -17.36 11.06 3.14
C LYS A 21 -16.45 12.22 3.53
N GLU A 22 -15.75 12.12 4.65
CA GLU A 22 -14.81 13.15 5.11
C GLU A 22 -13.61 13.26 4.19
N LEU A 23 -13.04 12.12 3.75
CA LEU A 23 -11.94 12.12 2.80
C LEU A 23 -12.35 12.72 1.47
N PHE A 24 -13.51 12.33 0.94
CA PHE A 24 -14.05 12.89 -0.30
C PHE A 24 -14.25 14.41 -0.21
N LYS A 25 -14.77 14.90 0.92
CA LYS A 25 -14.93 16.34 1.16
C LYS A 25 -13.59 17.07 1.12
N LYS A 26 -12.57 16.55 1.83
CA LYS A 26 -11.21 17.13 1.81
C LYS A 26 -10.61 17.17 0.40
N CYS A 27 -10.74 16.09 -0.35
CA CYS A 27 -10.23 16.05 -1.73
C CYS A 27 -10.91 17.11 -2.62
N LYS A 28 -12.21 17.34 -2.45
CA LYS A 28 -12.93 18.40 -3.16
C LYS A 28 -12.46 19.80 -2.75
N GLU A 29 -12.22 20.03 -1.47
CA GLU A 29 -11.64 21.30 -0.97
C GLU A 29 -10.26 21.59 -1.57
N TRP A 30 -9.49 20.53 -1.90
CA TRP A 30 -8.19 20.62 -2.57
C TRP A 30 -8.27 20.58 -4.10
N ASN A 31 -9.47 20.63 -4.68
CA ASN A 31 -9.72 20.56 -6.12
C ASN A 31 -9.22 19.26 -6.78
N PHE A 32 -9.23 18.14 -6.04
CA PHE A 32 -8.99 16.83 -6.61
C PHE A 32 -10.30 16.25 -7.14
N ASP A 33 -10.47 16.25 -8.47
CA ASP A 33 -11.66 15.76 -9.18
C ASP A 33 -11.45 14.39 -9.86
N ASN A 34 -10.20 13.97 -10.05
CA ASN A 34 -9.81 12.70 -10.67
C ASN A 34 -9.64 11.56 -9.66
N LEU A 35 -10.44 11.56 -8.57
CA LEU A 35 -10.33 10.64 -7.45
C LEU A 35 -11.38 9.54 -7.51
N LYS A 36 -10.97 8.30 -7.24
CA LYS A 36 -11.87 7.17 -6.98
C LYS A 36 -11.52 6.53 -5.62
N LEU A 37 -12.50 6.45 -4.73
CA LEU A 37 -12.34 5.89 -3.39
C LEU A 37 -12.96 4.49 -3.30
N TYR A 38 -12.22 3.54 -2.74
CA TYR A 38 -12.68 2.19 -2.42
C TYR A 38 -12.69 2.02 -0.90
N ALA A 39 -13.86 2.23 -0.29
CA ALA A 39 -14.00 2.07 1.15
C ALA A 39 -14.10 0.59 1.54
N GLY A 40 -13.43 0.21 2.62
CA GLY A 40 -13.49 -1.12 3.22
C GLY A 40 -12.12 -1.75 3.47
N ASP A 41 -12.14 -3.03 3.78
CA ASP A 41 -10.96 -3.83 3.99
C ASP A 41 -10.10 -3.91 2.72
N VAL A 42 -8.85 -3.48 2.81
CA VAL A 42 -7.93 -3.39 1.66
C VAL A 42 -7.66 -4.74 1.01
N THR A 43 -7.71 -5.83 1.75
CA THR A 43 -7.54 -7.19 1.20
C THR A 43 -8.65 -7.54 0.20
N LYS A 44 -9.83 -6.96 0.39
CA LYS A 44 -11.00 -7.15 -0.49
C LYS A 44 -11.07 -6.06 -1.56
N THR A 45 -10.81 -4.81 -1.17
CA THR A 45 -10.95 -3.67 -2.09
C THR A 45 -9.84 -3.63 -3.14
N SER A 46 -8.61 -4.06 -2.83
CA SER A 46 -7.54 -4.21 -3.82
C SER A 46 -7.89 -5.25 -4.89
N LYS A 47 -8.45 -6.40 -4.48
CA LYS A 47 -8.94 -7.44 -5.39
C LYS A 47 -10.10 -6.94 -6.24
N LYS A 48 -11.06 -6.23 -5.63
CA LYS A 48 -12.18 -5.60 -6.35
C LYS A 48 -11.68 -4.65 -7.42
N TYR A 49 -10.78 -3.72 -7.07
CA TYR A 49 -10.17 -2.81 -8.03
C TYR A 49 -9.47 -3.56 -9.17
N ALA A 50 -8.67 -4.58 -8.85
CA ALA A 50 -7.96 -5.37 -9.85
C ALA A 50 -8.89 -6.00 -10.89
N ASN A 51 -10.04 -6.49 -10.44
CA ASN A 51 -11.03 -7.15 -11.30
C ASN A 51 -11.88 -6.16 -12.12
N GLU A 52 -12.26 -5.02 -11.53
CA GLU A 52 -13.08 -4.02 -12.18
C GLU A 52 -12.29 -3.14 -13.18
N SER A 53 -10.99 -3.03 -12.97
CA SER A 53 -10.12 -2.12 -13.73
C SER A 53 -9.12 -2.89 -14.60
N LEU A 54 -9.61 -3.77 -15.46
CA LEU A 54 -8.78 -4.69 -16.26
C LEU A 54 -7.71 -3.98 -17.09
N GLY A 55 -8.06 -2.87 -17.72
CA GLY A 55 -7.14 -2.08 -18.57
C GLY A 55 -6.25 -1.09 -17.81
N SER A 56 -6.40 -0.97 -16.49
CA SER A 56 -5.61 0.00 -15.73
C SER A 56 -4.14 -0.36 -15.68
N ARG A 57 -3.29 0.67 -15.65
CA ARG A 57 -1.86 0.57 -15.38
C ARG A 57 -1.50 1.51 -14.25
N ILE A 58 -0.64 1.05 -13.35
CA ILE A 58 -0.24 1.78 -12.15
C ILE A 58 1.18 2.29 -12.34
N ALA A 59 1.35 3.60 -12.35
CA ALA A 59 2.67 4.23 -12.42
C ALA A 59 3.29 4.42 -11.02
N LEU A 60 2.46 4.65 -10.00
CA LEU A 60 2.87 4.73 -8.60
C LEU A 60 1.89 3.95 -7.74
N LEU A 61 2.41 3.00 -6.97
CA LEU A 61 1.70 2.27 -5.93
C LEU A 61 2.34 2.63 -4.58
N TYR A 62 1.66 3.44 -3.78
CA TYR A 62 2.09 3.80 -2.44
C TYR A 62 1.39 2.88 -1.43
N LEU A 63 2.17 2.12 -0.68
CA LEU A 63 1.69 1.19 0.35
C LEU A 63 1.88 1.82 1.72
N ASP A 64 0.78 2.03 2.43
CA ASP A 64 0.70 2.62 3.75
C ASP A 64 -0.50 1.98 4.47
N VAL A 65 -0.30 0.75 4.90
CA VAL A 65 -1.36 -0.08 5.53
C VAL A 65 -0.89 -0.73 6.83
N ASP A 66 0.34 -0.51 7.24
CA ASP A 66 0.94 -0.87 8.53
C ASP A 66 0.90 -2.36 8.92
N ASN A 67 0.50 -3.25 8.01
CA ASN A 67 0.29 -4.64 8.38
C ASN A 67 0.67 -5.63 7.28
N TYR A 68 0.98 -6.86 7.68
CA TYR A 68 1.40 -7.93 6.79
C TYR A 68 0.32 -8.33 5.78
N GLU A 69 -0.91 -8.62 6.25
CA GLU A 69 -1.96 -9.17 5.40
C GLU A 69 -2.38 -8.18 4.30
N GLY A 70 -2.58 -6.92 4.67
CA GLY A 70 -2.95 -5.86 3.71
C GLY A 70 -1.88 -5.63 2.66
N THR A 71 -0.61 -5.52 3.09
CA THR A 71 0.53 -5.33 2.19
C THR A 71 0.67 -6.49 1.21
N LEU A 72 0.63 -7.73 1.71
CA LEU A 72 0.76 -8.93 0.87
C LEU A 72 -0.37 -9.03 -0.16
N GLU A 73 -1.61 -8.80 0.25
CA GLU A 73 -2.77 -8.90 -0.65
C GLU A 73 -2.79 -7.76 -1.70
N ILE A 74 -2.38 -6.55 -1.33
CA ILE A 74 -2.23 -5.47 -2.32
C ILE A 74 -1.19 -5.86 -3.37
N LEU A 75 -0.02 -6.33 -2.94
CA LEU A 75 1.04 -6.74 -3.85
C LEU A 75 0.59 -7.86 -4.78
N LYS A 76 -0.08 -8.90 -4.26
CA LYS A 76 -0.62 -10.00 -5.07
C LYS A 76 -1.64 -9.52 -6.13
N ASN A 77 -2.52 -8.59 -5.75
CA ASN A 77 -3.60 -8.13 -6.61
C ASN A 77 -3.15 -7.06 -7.63
N LEU A 78 -2.19 -6.18 -7.26
CA LEU A 78 -1.88 -4.99 -8.05
C LEU A 78 -0.51 -5.00 -8.73
N TYR A 79 0.41 -5.85 -8.31
CA TYR A 79 1.76 -5.90 -8.88
C TYR A 79 1.75 -6.07 -10.40
N ASN A 80 0.95 -6.99 -10.93
CA ASN A 80 0.86 -7.24 -12.38
C ASN A 80 0.19 -6.10 -13.17
N LYS A 81 -0.34 -5.10 -12.47
CA LYS A 81 -0.88 -3.87 -13.08
C LYS A 81 0.14 -2.74 -13.12
N MET A 82 1.31 -2.93 -12.51
CA MET A 82 2.36 -1.93 -12.57
C MET A 82 2.84 -1.71 -14.01
N SER A 83 3.07 -0.47 -14.35
CA SER A 83 3.74 -0.12 -15.60
C SER A 83 5.24 -0.40 -15.51
N LYS A 84 5.86 -0.72 -16.64
CA LYS A 84 7.30 -0.68 -16.72
C LYS A 84 7.81 0.73 -16.40
N GLY A 85 8.84 0.85 -15.55
CA GLY A 85 9.32 2.11 -15.01
C GLY A 85 8.46 2.66 -13.86
N GLY A 86 7.33 2.01 -13.53
CA GLY A 86 6.51 2.39 -12.39
C GLY A 86 7.20 2.14 -11.05
N VAL A 87 6.75 2.81 -10.01
CA VAL A 87 7.35 2.78 -8.68
C VAL A 87 6.36 2.18 -7.68
N ILE A 88 6.85 1.26 -6.85
CA ILE A 88 6.18 0.86 -5.62
C ILE A 88 6.93 1.52 -4.46
N ALA A 89 6.24 2.30 -3.64
CA ALA A 89 6.78 2.91 -2.44
C ALA A 89 6.17 2.25 -1.21
N PHE A 90 7.00 1.97 -0.21
CA PHE A 90 6.65 1.30 1.04
C PHE A 90 6.86 2.28 2.19
N ASP A 91 5.80 2.55 2.96
CA ASP A 91 5.86 3.54 4.02
C ASP A 91 6.67 3.05 5.22
N GLU A 92 6.44 1.82 5.64
CA GLU A 92 6.93 1.25 6.89
C GLU A 92 7.96 0.11 6.70
N TYR A 93 8.53 -0.07 5.52
CA TYR A 93 9.53 -1.10 5.30
C TYR A 93 10.76 -0.90 6.20
N ALA A 94 11.24 -1.97 6.82
CA ALA A 94 12.34 -2.01 7.80
C ALA A 94 12.05 -1.29 9.14
N LEU A 95 10.82 -0.83 9.38
CA LEU A 95 10.42 -0.33 10.70
C LEU A 95 10.00 -1.48 11.62
N ARG A 96 10.50 -1.44 12.86
CA ARG A 96 10.15 -2.44 13.87
C ARG A 96 8.69 -2.33 14.27
N GLY A 97 8.00 -3.47 14.31
CA GLY A 97 6.62 -3.55 14.80
C GLY A 97 5.57 -3.54 13.72
N HIS A 98 5.96 -3.36 12.46
CA HIS A 98 5.07 -3.44 11.30
C HIS A 98 5.34 -4.72 10.52
N GLY A 99 4.28 -5.42 10.12
CA GLY A 99 4.38 -6.65 9.32
C GLY A 99 4.62 -6.40 7.83
N GLU A 100 4.70 -5.14 7.42
CA GLU A 100 4.92 -4.74 6.03
C GLU A 100 6.22 -5.32 5.46
N SER A 101 7.33 -5.24 6.20
CA SER A 101 8.62 -5.76 5.77
C SER A 101 8.57 -7.24 5.40
N ASP A 102 7.99 -8.05 6.28
CA ASP A 102 7.89 -9.49 6.06
C ASP A 102 7.01 -9.83 4.85
N ALA A 103 5.94 -9.06 4.63
CA ALA A 103 5.08 -9.21 3.46
C ALA A 103 5.81 -8.84 2.15
N VAL A 104 6.58 -7.77 2.18
CA VAL A 104 7.39 -7.33 1.04
C VAL A 104 8.47 -8.34 0.72
N ASP A 105 9.22 -8.80 1.74
CA ASP A 105 10.29 -9.79 1.58
C ASP A 105 9.74 -11.12 1.05
N GLU A 106 8.61 -11.60 1.58
CA GLU A 106 7.94 -12.79 1.08
C GLU A 106 7.53 -12.63 -0.38
N PHE A 107 6.90 -11.52 -0.72
CA PHE A 107 6.41 -11.28 -2.08
C PHE A 107 7.53 -11.12 -3.10
N LEU A 108 8.63 -10.47 -2.72
CA LEU A 108 9.76 -10.18 -3.61
C LEU A 108 10.80 -11.29 -3.68
N LYS A 109 10.72 -12.31 -2.83
CA LYS A 109 11.72 -13.38 -2.68
C LYS A 109 12.23 -13.95 -4.00
N ASP A 110 11.32 -14.23 -4.94
CA ASP A 110 11.64 -14.84 -6.24
C ASP A 110 11.64 -13.82 -7.40
N LYS A 111 11.62 -12.54 -7.09
CA LYS A 111 11.60 -11.46 -8.08
C LYS A 111 12.95 -10.75 -8.14
N LYS A 112 13.43 -10.47 -9.34
CA LYS A 112 14.66 -9.70 -9.56
C LYS A 112 14.42 -8.20 -9.37
N ILE A 113 13.90 -7.81 -8.20
CA ILE A 113 13.60 -6.41 -7.86
C ILE A 113 14.54 -5.97 -6.75
N LYS A 114 15.13 -4.79 -6.93
CA LYS A 114 15.99 -4.16 -5.93
C LYS A 114 15.20 -3.12 -5.14
N LEU A 115 15.14 -3.31 -3.84
CA LEU A 115 14.69 -2.25 -2.93
C LEU A 115 15.77 -1.18 -2.81
N ARG A 116 15.33 0.07 -2.80
CA ARG A 116 16.14 1.26 -2.63
C ARG A 116 15.54 2.10 -1.52
N SER A 117 16.32 2.97 -0.90
CA SER A 117 15.86 3.93 0.10
C SER A 117 16.10 5.35 -0.36
N PHE A 118 15.35 6.28 0.22
CA PHE A 118 15.58 7.71 0.06
C PHE A 118 16.55 8.18 1.14
N GLY A 119 17.70 8.73 0.77
CA GLY A 119 18.68 9.22 1.74
C GLY A 119 18.25 10.45 2.55
N TRP A 120 17.13 11.07 2.17
CA TRP A 120 16.61 12.31 2.74
C TRP A 120 15.22 12.19 3.36
N ALA A 121 14.49 11.10 3.12
CA ALA A 121 13.13 10.90 3.63
C ALA A 121 13.10 9.85 4.75
N LYS A 122 12.25 10.08 5.75
CA LYS A 122 11.94 9.09 6.77
C LYS A 122 10.81 8.16 6.33
N SER A 123 9.90 8.66 5.52
CA SER A 123 8.79 7.95 4.93
C SER A 123 8.53 8.54 3.53
N PRO A 124 8.30 7.69 2.52
CA PRO A 124 8.40 6.24 2.57
C PRO A 124 9.83 5.76 2.86
N THR A 125 9.95 4.61 3.54
CA THR A 125 11.25 4.08 3.97
C THR A 125 11.99 3.34 2.85
N ALA A 126 11.25 2.77 1.89
CA ALA A 126 11.81 2.07 0.76
C ALA A 126 10.97 2.23 -0.52
N TYR A 127 11.57 1.96 -1.67
CA TYR A 127 10.88 1.89 -2.94
C TYR A 127 11.52 0.87 -3.88
N ALA A 128 10.74 0.43 -4.87
CA ALA A 128 11.19 -0.42 -5.97
C ALA A 128 10.76 0.19 -7.31
N VAL A 129 11.59 0.06 -8.33
CA VAL A 129 11.25 0.43 -9.72
C VAL A 129 10.99 -0.86 -10.50
N ILE A 130 9.91 -0.91 -11.24
CA ILE A 130 9.50 -2.05 -12.06
C ILE A 130 10.24 -1.99 -13.39
N GLU A 131 11.00 -3.04 -13.70
CA GLU A 131 11.80 -3.17 -14.93
C GLU A 131 11.00 -3.77 -16.10
#